data_de2e3cbbc54a026b2642be1402c31d96
#
_entry.id   de2e3cbbc54a026b2642be1402c31d96
#
_cell.length_a   1.000
_cell.length_b   1.000
_cell.length_c   1.000
_cell.angle_alpha   90.00
_cell.angle_beta   90.00
_cell.angle_gamma   90.00
#
_symmetry.space_group_name_H-M   'P 1'
#
loop_
_entity.id
_entity.type
_entity.pdbx_description
1 polymer ?
#
loop_
_entity_poly.entity_id
_entity_poly.type
_entity_poly.pdbx_seq_one_letter_code
_entity_poly.pdbx_strand_id
1 'polypeptide(L)'
;MATIHLTKGGFENRIAKIDEMANGWHFLGKRPALIDFYAAWCGPCQRLAPIIDELAAEYEGKVDIYKVDVDSEEELARLFKVRSIPTLVYIPTEGLPVVELGGKGKGELKEKLDALK
;
A
#
# COMPACT_ATOMS: atom_id res chain seq x y z
N MET A 1 -8.44 12.69 5.66
CA MET A 1 -8.81 12.30 4.31
C MET A 1 -8.73 10.80 4.15
N ALA A 2 -9.55 10.26 3.29
CA ALA A 2 -9.62 8.82 3.10
C ALA A 2 -8.41 8.29 2.32
N THR A 3 -8.42 6.99 2.09
CA THR A 3 -7.43 6.31 1.27
C THR A 3 -7.48 6.81 -0.17
N ILE A 4 -6.36 6.67 -0.86
CA ILE A 4 -6.25 7.05 -2.26
C ILE A 4 -6.25 5.78 -3.11
N HIS A 5 -7.20 5.69 -4.05
CA HIS A 5 -7.22 4.57 -4.98
C HIS A 5 -6.11 4.74 -6.00
N LEU A 6 -5.25 3.75 -6.12
CA LEU A 6 -4.05 3.83 -6.93
C LEU A 6 -4.21 3.03 -8.21
N THR A 7 -4.07 3.71 -9.34
CA THR A 7 -4.04 3.09 -10.66
C THR A 7 -2.59 2.94 -11.11
N LYS A 8 -2.38 2.26 -12.24
CA LYS A 8 -1.03 2.15 -12.80
C LYS A 8 -0.43 3.54 -13.03
N GLY A 9 -1.19 4.47 -13.62
CA GLY A 9 -0.70 5.83 -13.85
C GLY A 9 -0.37 6.54 -12.54
N GLY A 10 -1.25 6.42 -11.55
CA GLY A 10 -1.00 7.00 -10.23
C GLY A 10 0.24 6.40 -9.58
N PHE A 11 0.43 5.09 -9.73
CA PHE A 11 1.62 4.42 -9.21
C PHE A 11 2.89 5.01 -9.82
N GLU A 12 2.91 5.17 -11.16
CA GLU A 12 4.09 5.72 -11.82
C GLU A 12 4.37 7.17 -11.46
N ASN A 13 3.33 7.93 -11.13
CA ASN A 13 3.52 9.33 -10.75
C ASN A 13 3.91 9.49 -9.29
N ARG A 14 3.50 8.58 -8.42
CA ARG A 14 3.64 8.77 -6.96
C ARG A 14 4.58 7.80 -6.29
N ILE A 15 4.74 6.60 -6.84
CA ILE A 15 5.48 5.54 -6.14
C ILE A 15 6.80 5.23 -6.84
N ALA A 16 6.75 4.77 -8.09
CA ALA A 16 7.97 4.39 -8.81
C ALA A 16 7.67 4.25 -10.30
N LYS A 17 8.66 4.53 -11.12
CA LYS A 17 8.57 4.32 -12.57
C LYS A 17 8.76 2.83 -12.85
N ILE A 18 7.74 2.19 -13.41
CA ILE A 18 7.76 0.75 -13.64
C ILE A 18 8.93 0.36 -14.55
N ASP A 19 9.16 1.13 -15.61
CA ASP A 19 10.24 0.83 -16.56
C ASP A 19 11.62 0.90 -15.92
N GLU A 20 11.77 1.66 -14.86
CA GLU A 20 13.06 1.85 -14.19
C GLU A 20 13.29 0.85 -13.06
N MET A 21 12.28 0.07 -12.69
CA MET A 21 12.39 -0.86 -11.56
C MET A 21 13.42 -1.96 -11.80
N ALA A 22 13.73 -2.27 -13.05
CA ALA A 22 14.77 -3.24 -13.38
C ALA A 22 16.15 -2.75 -12.91
N ASN A 23 16.33 -1.45 -12.76
CA ASN A 23 17.58 -0.84 -12.32
C ASN A 23 17.60 -0.57 -10.82
N GLY A 24 16.61 -1.08 -10.10
CA GLY A 24 16.51 -0.91 -8.66
C GLY A 24 15.24 -0.17 -8.26
N TRP A 25 15.04 -0.09 -6.97
CA TRP A 25 13.85 0.56 -6.41
C TRP A 25 14.16 2.03 -6.12
N HIS A 26 13.38 2.93 -6.72
CA HIS A 26 13.52 4.37 -6.54
C HIS A 26 12.16 4.97 -6.21
N PHE A 27 11.90 5.16 -4.91
CA PHE A 27 10.62 5.70 -4.46
C PHE A 27 10.55 7.20 -4.76
N LEU A 28 9.43 7.62 -5.35
CA LEU A 28 9.21 9.02 -5.76
C LEU A 28 8.59 9.87 -4.66
N GLY A 29 8.04 9.25 -3.64
CA GLY A 29 7.31 9.97 -2.60
C GLY A 29 8.22 10.68 -1.60
N LYS A 30 7.66 11.68 -0.93
CA LYS A 30 8.37 12.45 0.10
C LYS A 30 8.08 11.93 1.49
N ARG A 31 7.05 11.14 1.65
CA ARG A 31 6.61 10.51 2.90
C ARG A 31 6.50 9.02 2.69
N PRO A 32 6.60 8.24 3.76
CA PRO A 32 6.36 6.79 3.62
C PRO A 32 4.95 6.52 3.10
N ALA A 33 4.75 5.35 2.56
CA ALA A 33 3.46 4.96 2.00
C ALA A 33 3.09 3.55 2.43
N LEU A 34 1.79 3.28 2.44
CA LEU A 34 1.24 1.95 2.65
C LEU A 34 0.31 1.67 1.48
N ILE A 35 0.43 0.50 0.88
CA ILE A 35 -0.50 0.06 -0.17
C ILE A 35 -1.26 -1.16 0.33
N ASP A 36 -2.60 -1.08 0.29
CA ASP A 36 -3.51 -2.17 0.63
C ASP A 36 -4.03 -2.79 -0.66
N PHE A 37 -3.54 -3.99 -0.98
CA PHE A 37 -4.02 -4.75 -2.13
C PHE A 37 -5.24 -5.56 -1.69
N TYR A 38 -6.37 -5.34 -2.35
CA TYR A 38 -7.65 -5.90 -1.94
C TYR A 38 -8.51 -6.31 -3.15
N ALA A 39 -9.62 -6.96 -2.88
CA ALA A 39 -10.67 -7.18 -3.88
C ALA A 39 -12.03 -7.00 -3.20
N ALA A 40 -13.03 -6.62 -3.99
CA ALA A 40 -14.37 -6.38 -3.45
C ALA A 40 -15.00 -7.65 -2.87
N TRP A 41 -14.67 -8.82 -3.44
CA TRP A 41 -15.24 -10.10 -3.02
C TRP A 41 -14.51 -10.72 -1.81
N CYS A 42 -13.48 -10.10 -1.34
CA CYS A 42 -12.61 -10.67 -0.29
C CYS A 42 -13.14 -10.29 1.09
N GLY A 43 -13.60 -11.27 1.86
CA GLY A 43 -14.15 -11.03 3.21
C GLY A 43 -13.15 -10.39 4.16
N PRO A 44 -11.94 -10.97 4.31
CA PRO A 44 -10.92 -10.34 5.18
C PRO A 44 -10.56 -8.92 4.76
N CYS A 45 -10.56 -8.64 3.45
CA CYS A 45 -10.31 -7.29 2.95
C CYS A 45 -11.39 -6.32 3.41
N GLN A 46 -12.65 -6.78 3.40
CA GLN A 46 -13.78 -5.96 3.83
C GLN A 46 -13.71 -5.65 5.33
N ARG A 47 -13.23 -6.60 6.12
CA ARG A 47 -13.06 -6.38 7.55
C ARG A 47 -11.91 -5.41 7.85
N LEU A 48 -10.89 -5.43 7.01
CA LEU A 48 -9.72 -4.54 7.15
C LEU A 48 -10.03 -3.12 6.67
N ALA A 49 -10.95 -2.95 5.73
CA ALA A 49 -11.22 -1.66 5.11
C ALA A 49 -11.50 -0.52 6.10
N PRO A 50 -12.37 -0.69 7.11
CA PRO A 50 -12.59 0.40 8.07
C PRO A 50 -11.33 0.77 8.85
N ILE A 51 -10.49 -0.21 9.15
CA ILE A 51 -9.22 0.03 9.85
C ILE A 51 -8.29 0.86 8.98
N ILE A 52 -8.18 0.50 7.71
CA ILE A 52 -7.35 1.23 6.75
C ILE A 52 -7.86 2.68 6.59
N ASP A 53 -9.17 2.86 6.52
CA ASP A 53 -9.74 4.21 6.41
C ASP A 53 -9.45 5.05 7.66
N GLU A 54 -9.54 4.45 8.85
CA GLU A 54 -9.21 5.15 10.09
C GLU A 54 -7.72 5.54 10.10
N LEU A 55 -6.86 4.63 9.68
CA LEU A 55 -5.42 4.92 9.64
C LEU A 55 -5.11 6.02 8.63
N ALA A 56 -5.79 6.04 7.49
CA ALA A 56 -5.59 7.08 6.50
C ALA A 56 -5.90 8.46 7.08
N ALA A 57 -6.95 8.56 7.88
CA ALA A 57 -7.29 9.83 8.53
C ALA A 57 -6.27 10.19 9.62
N GLU A 58 -5.86 9.20 10.43
CA GLU A 58 -4.94 9.46 11.54
C GLU A 58 -3.53 9.81 11.07
N TYR A 59 -3.11 9.26 9.94
CA TYR A 59 -1.75 9.45 9.43
C TYR A 59 -1.67 10.45 8.28
N GLU A 60 -2.73 11.21 8.07
CA GLU A 60 -2.73 12.23 7.01
C GLU A 60 -1.55 13.17 7.21
N GLY A 61 -0.77 13.39 6.14
CA GLY A 61 0.42 14.21 6.18
C GLY A 61 1.66 13.49 6.70
N LYS A 62 1.52 12.28 7.24
CA LYS A 62 2.65 11.50 7.76
C LYS A 62 2.96 10.26 6.94
N VAL A 63 1.93 9.53 6.56
CA VAL A 63 2.04 8.33 5.73
C VAL A 63 0.90 8.39 4.72
N ASP A 64 1.24 8.25 3.44
CA ASP A 64 0.22 8.22 2.40
C ASP A 64 -0.31 6.79 2.29
N ILE A 65 -1.63 6.63 2.38
CA ILE A 65 -2.25 5.31 2.38
C ILE A 65 -3.06 5.12 1.11
N TYR A 66 -2.67 4.11 0.34
CA TYR A 66 -3.24 3.80 -0.96
C TYR A 66 -3.97 2.47 -0.94
N LYS A 67 -4.94 2.33 -1.84
CA LYS A 67 -5.64 1.06 -2.06
C LYS A 67 -5.51 0.66 -3.52
N VAL A 68 -5.27 -0.61 -3.77
CA VAL A 68 -5.19 -1.17 -5.12
C VAL A 68 -6.15 -2.35 -5.23
N ASP A 69 -7.11 -2.24 -6.14
CA ASP A 69 -8.04 -3.32 -6.46
C ASP A 69 -7.31 -4.29 -7.40
N VAL A 70 -7.04 -5.51 -6.94
CA VAL A 70 -6.26 -6.47 -7.73
C VAL A 70 -6.98 -6.91 -8.99
N ASP A 71 -8.30 -6.83 -9.02
CA ASP A 71 -9.06 -7.21 -10.21
C ASP A 71 -8.96 -6.15 -11.30
N SER A 72 -8.83 -4.89 -10.92
CA SER A 72 -8.69 -3.78 -11.87
C SER A 72 -7.24 -3.50 -12.25
N GLU A 73 -6.30 -3.75 -11.32
CA GLU A 73 -4.90 -3.37 -11.47
C GLU A 73 -4.01 -4.61 -11.38
N GLU A 74 -4.19 -5.54 -12.32
CA GLU A 74 -3.46 -6.79 -12.30
C GLU A 74 -1.95 -6.61 -12.42
N GLU A 75 -1.52 -5.62 -13.18
CA GLU A 75 -0.08 -5.37 -13.36
C GLU A 75 0.58 -4.95 -12.05
N LEU A 76 -0.09 -4.10 -11.27
CA LEU A 76 0.46 -3.68 -9.98
C LEU A 76 0.55 -4.86 -9.02
N ALA A 77 -0.47 -5.71 -9.02
CA ALA A 77 -0.46 -6.91 -8.18
C ALA A 77 0.72 -7.81 -8.56
N ARG A 78 0.99 -7.97 -9.85
CA ARG A 78 2.12 -8.79 -10.31
C ARG A 78 3.46 -8.17 -9.93
N LEU A 79 3.59 -6.85 -9.95
CA LEU A 79 4.83 -6.17 -9.57
C LEU A 79 5.26 -6.53 -8.16
N PHE A 80 4.31 -6.62 -7.24
CA PHE A 80 4.59 -6.94 -5.84
C PHE A 80 4.39 -8.41 -5.53
N LYS A 81 4.15 -9.25 -6.55
CA LYS A 81 3.97 -10.70 -6.43
C LYS A 81 2.86 -11.05 -5.44
N VAL A 82 1.77 -10.29 -5.50
CA VAL A 82 0.62 -10.50 -4.64
C VAL A 82 -0.09 -11.78 -5.06
N ARG A 83 -0.19 -12.75 -4.15
CA ARG A 83 -0.84 -14.04 -4.42
C ARG A 83 -2.10 -14.24 -3.61
N SER A 84 -2.16 -13.64 -2.45
CA SER A 84 -3.34 -13.69 -1.59
C SER A 84 -3.63 -12.30 -1.10
N ILE A 85 -4.87 -12.05 -0.71
CA ILE A 85 -5.31 -10.75 -0.26
C ILE A 85 -6.05 -10.88 1.06
N PRO A 86 -5.98 -9.86 1.92
CA PRO A 86 -5.29 -8.59 1.71
C PRO A 86 -3.78 -8.73 1.84
N THR A 87 -3.05 -7.99 1.02
CA THR A 87 -1.60 -7.88 1.13
C THR A 87 -1.26 -6.42 1.34
N LEU A 88 -0.39 -6.15 2.30
CA LEU A 88 0.03 -4.80 2.64
C LEU A 88 1.49 -4.60 2.23
N VAL A 89 1.78 -3.46 1.60
CA VAL A 89 3.14 -3.11 1.21
C VAL A 89 3.50 -1.81 1.93
N TYR A 90 4.53 -1.89 2.77
CA TYR A 90 5.06 -0.74 3.51
C TYR A 90 6.24 -0.18 2.76
N ILE A 91 6.18 1.10 2.40
CA ILE A 91 7.21 1.74 1.59
C ILE A 91 7.87 2.85 2.39
N PRO A 92 9.11 2.63 2.86
CA PRO A 92 9.85 3.70 3.54
C PRO A 92 10.36 4.72 2.53
N THR A 93 10.73 5.91 3.01
CA THR A 93 11.31 6.92 2.12
C THR A 93 12.66 6.48 1.59
N GLU A 94 13.38 5.68 2.37
CA GLU A 94 14.66 5.11 1.93
C GLU A 94 14.64 3.63 2.26
N GLY A 95 15.19 2.82 1.38
CA GLY A 95 15.22 1.38 1.54
C GLY A 95 14.16 0.70 0.70
N LEU A 96 14.01 -0.59 0.91
CA LEU A 96 13.13 -1.42 0.08
C LEU A 96 11.73 -1.54 0.69
N PRO A 97 10.71 -1.72 -0.16
CA PRO A 97 9.37 -2.02 0.33
C PRO A 97 9.35 -3.35 1.08
N VAL A 98 8.46 -3.43 2.07
CA VAL A 98 8.23 -4.67 2.81
C VAL A 98 6.82 -5.13 2.53
N VAL A 99 6.68 -6.39 2.09
CA VAL A 99 5.39 -6.97 1.72
C VAL A 99 4.96 -7.95 2.80
N GLU A 100 3.73 -7.80 3.31
CA GLU A 100 3.17 -8.67 4.35
C GLU A 100 1.76 -9.07 4.00
N LEU A 101 1.37 -10.25 4.45
CA LEU A 101 -0.05 -10.62 4.40
C LEU A 101 -0.80 -9.79 5.44
N GLY A 102 -2.00 -9.35 5.07
CA GLY A 102 -2.84 -8.57 5.95
C GLY A 102 -3.55 -9.39 7.01
N GLY A 103 -4.60 -8.82 7.59
CA GLY A 103 -5.39 -9.49 8.61
C GLY A 103 -4.96 -9.17 10.03
N LYS A 104 -4.14 -8.14 10.19
CA LYS A 104 -3.67 -7.69 11.50
C LYS A 104 -4.64 -6.67 12.10
N GLY A 105 -4.61 -6.53 13.42
CA GLY A 105 -5.42 -5.53 14.10
C GLY A 105 -4.85 -4.13 13.96
N LYS A 106 -5.68 -3.13 14.28
CA LYS A 106 -5.30 -1.73 14.12
C LYS A 106 -4.06 -1.37 14.92
N GLY A 107 -3.94 -1.89 16.16
CA GLY A 107 -2.79 -1.57 17.02
C GLY A 107 -1.48 -2.02 16.41
N GLU A 108 -1.46 -3.20 15.83
CA GLU A 108 -0.25 -3.72 15.20
C GLU A 108 0.12 -2.92 13.96
N LEU A 109 -0.89 -2.52 13.18
CA LEU A 109 -0.64 -1.68 12.00
C LEU A 109 -0.12 -0.32 12.39
N LYS A 110 -0.63 0.27 13.47
CA LYS A 110 -0.13 1.55 13.96
C LYS A 110 1.34 1.46 14.35
N GLU A 111 1.72 0.38 15.05
CA GLU A 111 3.12 0.18 15.41
C GLU A 111 4.02 0.15 14.16
N LYS A 112 3.57 -0.54 13.12
CA LYS A 112 4.35 -0.62 11.88
C LYS A 112 4.42 0.73 11.17
N LEU A 113 3.32 1.46 11.13
CA LEU A 113 3.33 2.79 10.50
C LEU A 113 4.17 3.78 11.29
N ASP A 114 4.14 3.70 12.62
CA ASP A 114 4.96 4.59 13.46
C ASP A 114 6.44 4.33 13.28
N ALA A 115 6.82 3.09 12.98
CA ALA A 115 8.21 2.72 12.73
C ALA A 115 8.67 3.01 11.30
N LEU A 116 7.73 3.29 10.41
CA LEU A 116 8.02 3.46 8.99
C LEU A 116 8.57 4.86 8.73
N LYS A 117 9.73 4.94 8.15
CA LYS A 117 10.40 6.20 7.83
C LYS A 117 10.77 6.23 6.36
#